data_bf97cea5411570d031d1ed0f3ed3f175
#
_entry.id   bf97cea5411570d031d1ed0f3ed3f175
#
_cell.length_a   1.000
_cell.length_b   1.000
_cell.length_c   1.000
_cell.angle_alpha   90.00
_cell.angle_beta   90.00
_cell.angle_gamma   90.00
#
_symmetry.space_group_name_H-M   'P 1'
#
loop_
_entity.id
_entity.type
_entity.pdbx_description
1 polymer ?
#
loop_
_entity_poly.entity_id
_entity_poly.type
_entity_poly.pdbx_seq_one_letter_code
_entity_poly.pdbx_strand_id
1 'polypeptide(L)'
;ERQYEQEMAMRKELEGGNYTAEHPYVVVNPYFVNPLTALLLFNTEKEEAVTLTVKGKEAAGDITHTFPKAKEQILPVLGLYPEYDNTVVIMLEDGTAYDVTVTTEKIENMPYQADYINTTSDYMNGQLMFVTPAGDSLAGGYDYRGDCRWHLVEPFIFDMKPAANGRILIGSNRLLNMPYYTAGVCEMDLVGKIYTEYRIPGGYHHDQFEMEDG
;
A
#
# COMPACT_ATOMS: atom_id res chain seq x y z
N GLU A 1 -7.52 1.54 17.13
CA GLU A 1 -7.57 0.33 17.98
C GLU A 1 -7.41 -0.93 17.12
N ARG A 2 -8.32 -1.23 16.20
CA ARG A 2 -8.29 -2.44 15.35
C ARG A 2 -6.95 -2.67 14.61
N GLN A 3 -6.37 -1.63 13.99
CA GLN A 3 -5.08 -1.75 13.29
C GLN A 3 -3.92 -2.03 14.26
N TYR A 4 -3.95 -1.45 15.47
CA TYR A 4 -2.96 -1.71 16.51
C TYR A 4 -3.03 -3.16 17.00
N GLU A 5 -4.22 -3.68 17.27
CA GLU A 5 -4.43 -5.08 17.67
C GLU A 5 -3.92 -6.04 16.59
N GLN A 6 -4.19 -5.74 15.32
CA GLN A 6 -3.69 -6.51 14.18
C GLN A 6 -2.17 -6.49 14.10
N GLU A 7 -1.54 -5.32 14.28
CA GLU A 7 -0.08 -5.21 14.27
C GLU A 7 0.55 -6.04 15.40
N MET A 8 -0.01 -5.97 16.60
CA MET A 8 0.46 -6.77 17.74
C MET A 8 0.30 -8.27 17.49
N ALA A 9 -0.79 -8.69 16.85
CA ALA A 9 -1.00 -10.07 16.48
C ALA A 9 0.02 -10.57 15.43
N MET A 10 0.30 -9.76 14.41
CA MET A 10 1.31 -10.09 13.39
C MET A 10 2.72 -10.21 13.98
N ARG A 11 3.11 -9.29 14.89
CA ARG A 11 4.40 -9.35 15.57
C ARG A 11 4.54 -10.59 16.45
N LYS A 12 3.50 -10.89 17.21
CA LYS A 12 3.47 -12.09 18.06
C LYS A 12 3.57 -13.37 17.23
N GLU A 13 2.92 -13.42 16.08
CA GLU A 13 3.02 -14.55 15.16
C GLU A 13 4.43 -14.70 14.60
N LEU A 14 5.06 -13.60 14.18
CA LEU A 14 6.45 -13.60 13.71
C LEU A 14 7.43 -14.07 14.79
N GLU A 15 7.28 -13.61 16.03
CA GLU A 15 8.11 -14.01 17.16
C GLU A 15 7.96 -15.50 17.52
N GLY A 16 6.75 -16.06 17.38
CA GLY A 16 6.44 -17.44 17.72
C GLY A 16 6.66 -18.45 16.60
N GLY A 17 6.79 -17.99 15.35
CA GLY A 17 6.89 -18.82 14.15
C GLY A 17 8.32 -18.98 13.63
N ASN A 18 8.51 -19.95 12.73
CA ASN A 18 9.77 -20.18 12.02
C ASN A 18 9.64 -19.71 10.56
N TYR A 19 9.35 -18.44 10.38
CA TYR A 19 9.18 -17.84 9.05
C TYR A 19 10.53 -17.46 8.44
N THR A 20 10.73 -17.86 7.19
CA THR A 20 11.94 -17.64 6.40
C THR A 20 11.60 -16.94 5.08
N ALA A 21 12.59 -16.51 4.33
CA ALA A 21 12.37 -15.94 2.99
C ALA A 21 11.68 -16.93 2.03
N GLU A 22 11.92 -18.24 2.17
CA GLU A 22 11.26 -19.29 1.39
C GLU A 22 9.80 -19.51 1.83
N HIS A 23 9.53 -19.36 3.12
CA HIS A 23 8.21 -19.58 3.74
C HIS A 23 7.84 -18.41 4.66
N PRO A 24 7.56 -17.22 4.11
CA PRO A 24 7.22 -16.06 4.92
C PRO A 24 5.79 -16.16 5.47
N TYR A 25 5.54 -15.47 6.57
CA TYR A 25 4.17 -15.19 7.00
C TYR A 25 3.58 -14.10 6.12
N VAL A 26 2.54 -14.41 5.37
CA VAL A 26 1.88 -13.52 4.42
C VAL A 26 0.59 -13.00 5.01
N VAL A 27 0.44 -11.69 5.08
CA VAL A 27 -0.80 -11.04 5.54
C VAL A 27 -1.31 -10.08 4.47
N VAL A 28 -2.37 -10.49 3.76
CA VAL A 28 -3.03 -9.64 2.75
C VAL A 28 -3.95 -8.66 3.45
N ASN A 29 -4.02 -7.42 2.94
CA ASN A 29 -4.83 -6.33 3.52
C ASN A 29 -4.59 -6.15 5.03
N PRO A 30 -3.33 -5.98 5.46
CA PRO A 30 -2.98 -6.09 6.88
C PRO A 30 -3.66 -5.05 7.77
N TYR A 31 -4.06 -3.92 7.21
CA TYR A 31 -4.72 -2.83 7.95
C TYR A 31 -6.17 -2.60 7.55
N PHE A 32 -6.76 -3.53 6.79
CA PHE A 32 -8.20 -3.61 6.43
C PHE A 32 -8.71 -2.52 5.48
N VAL A 33 -7.86 -1.68 4.95
CA VAL A 33 -8.25 -0.55 4.10
C VAL A 33 -7.70 -0.62 2.68
N ASN A 34 -6.73 -1.52 2.42
CA ASN A 34 -6.14 -1.68 1.10
C ASN A 34 -5.96 -3.16 0.72
N PRO A 35 -6.93 -3.77 0.03
CA PRO A 35 -6.91 -5.19 -0.32
C PRO A 35 -5.85 -5.57 -1.38
N LEU A 36 -5.23 -4.59 -2.06
CA LEU A 36 -4.19 -4.80 -3.06
C LEU A 36 -2.77 -4.63 -2.48
N THR A 37 -2.64 -4.83 -1.17
CA THR A 37 -1.37 -4.81 -0.46
C THR A 37 -1.25 -6.02 0.46
N ALA A 38 -0.01 -6.35 0.80
CA ALA A 38 0.28 -7.36 1.81
C ALA A 38 1.50 -6.96 2.65
N LEU A 39 1.72 -7.67 3.74
CA LEU A 39 3.01 -7.73 4.44
C LEU A 39 3.59 -9.13 4.30
N LEU A 40 4.88 -9.21 4.03
CA LEU A 40 5.69 -10.43 4.17
C LEU A 40 6.54 -10.29 5.42
N LEU A 41 6.38 -11.23 6.35
CA LEU A 41 7.08 -11.21 7.63
C LEU A 41 7.93 -12.50 7.74
N PHE A 42 9.23 -12.33 7.98
CA PHE A 42 10.16 -13.45 8.18
C PHE A 42 11.46 -12.98 8.83
N ASN A 43 12.27 -13.92 9.27
CA ASN A 43 13.60 -13.65 9.80
C ASN A 43 14.68 -14.18 8.86
N THR A 44 15.79 -13.44 8.76
CA THR A 44 17.03 -13.87 8.10
C THR A 44 18.08 -14.30 9.13
N GLU A 45 19.05 -15.10 8.74
CA GLU A 45 20.11 -15.54 9.66
C GLU A 45 20.99 -14.37 10.16
N LYS A 46 21.22 -13.39 9.29
CA LYS A 46 22.01 -12.18 9.52
C LYS A 46 21.23 -10.94 9.06
N GLU A 47 21.67 -9.77 9.46
CA GLU A 47 21.17 -8.52 8.87
C GLU A 47 21.55 -8.44 7.40
N GLU A 48 20.55 -8.36 6.52
CA GLU A 48 20.74 -8.21 5.08
C GLU A 48 19.62 -7.40 4.45
N ALA A 49 19.91 -6.80 3.30
CA ALA A 49 18.93 -6.14 2.48
C ALA A 49 18.12 -7.17 1.69
N VAL A 50 16.85 -6.89 1.52
CA VAL A 50 15.94 -7.74 0.74
C VAL A 50 15.34 -6.92 -0.39
N THR A 51 15.35 -7.49 -1.60
CA THR A 51 14.65 -6.91 -2.74
C THR A 51 13.37 -7.67 -3.00
N LEU A 52 12.23 -6.98 -3.02
CA LEU A 52 10.97 -7.53 -3.48
C LEU A 52 10.68 -7.09 -4.90
N THR A 53 10.18 -8.02 -5.71
CA THR A 53 9.60 -7.72 -7.02
C THR A 53 8.20 -8.30 -7.10
N VAL A 54 7.19 -7.44 -7.14
CA VAL A 54 5.82 -7.83 -7.47
C VAL A 54 5.74 -7.94 -8.98
N LYS A 55 5.52 -9.15 -9.48
CA LYS A 55 5.49 -9.41 -10.91
C LYS A 55 4.26 -8.79 -11.56
N GLY A 56 4.49 -8.06 -12.63
CA GLY A 56 3.42 -7.61 -13.52
C GLY A 56 2.87 -8.74 -14.39
N LYS A 57 1.72 -8.53 -15.00
CA LYS A 57 1.21 -9.40 -16.08
C LYS A 57 2.17 -9.45 -17.28
N GLU A 58 3.01 -8.42 -17.41
CA GLU A 58 4.14 -8.29 -18.32
C GLU A 58 5.33 -7.72 -17.55
N ALA A 59 6.56 -7.97 -17.99
CA ALA A 59 7.77 -7.51 -17.30
C ALA A 59 7.83 -5.98 -17.09
N ALA A 60 7.26 -5.20 -18.00
CA ALA A 60 7.16 -3.74 -17.87
C ALA A 60 6.23 -3.28 -16.71
N GLY A 61 5.42 -4.18 -16.17
CA GLY A 61 4.55 -3.94 -15.02
C GLY A 61 5.13 -4.44 -13.70
N ASP A 62 6.38 -4.94 -13.68
CA ASP A 62 7.06 -5.35 -12.45
C ASP A 62 7.29 -4.13 -11.54
N ILE A 63 7.01 -4.29 -10.26
CA ILE A 63 7.27 -3.26 -9.24
C ILE A 63 8.35 -3.80 -8.32
N THR A 64 9.53 -3.17 -8.31
CA THR A 64 10.68 -3.63 -7.55
C THR A 64 11.12 -2.59 -6.53
N HIS A 65 11.42 -3.05 -5.32
CA HIS A 65 11.97 -2.21 -4.27
C HIS A 65 12.97 -2.99 -3.41
N THR A 66 14.09 -2.33 -3.05
CA THR A 66 15.10 -2.89 -2.12
C THR A 66 14.96 -2.23 -0.77
N PHE A 67 14.77 -3.05 0.26
CA PHE A 67 14.62 -2.61 1.64
C PHE A 67 15.97 -2.54 2.35
N PRO A 68 16.10 -1.65 3.37
CA PRO A 68 17.31 -1.56 4.19
C PRO A 68 17.62 -2.89 4.88
N LYS A 69 18.87 -3.05 5.31
CA LYS A 69 19.31 -4.22 6.06
C LYS A 69 18.57 -4.34 7.39
N ALA A 70 18.03 -5.52 7.61
CA ALA A 70 17.41 -5.93 8.86
C ALA A 70 17.56 -7.44 9.03
N LYS A 71 17.38 -7.93 10.25
CA LYS A 71 17.27 -9.36 10.54
C LYS A 71 15.81 -9.79 10.60
N GLU A 72 14.98 -9.00 11.25
CA GLU A 72 13.53 -9.13 11.21
C GLU A 72 13.01 -8.33 10.02
N GLN A 73 12.44 -9.03 9.06
CA GLN A 73 11.91 -8.45 7.84
C GLN A 73 10.39 -8.30 7.96
N ILE A 74 9.90 -7.06 7.88
CA ILE A 74 8.47 -6.74 7.78
C ILE A 74 8.31 -5.91 6.52
N LEU A 75 8.05 -6.57 5.41
CA LEU A 75 8.20 -5.99 4.08
C LEU A 75 6.83 -5.68 3.46
N PRO A 76 6.54 -4.39 3.18
CA PRO A 76 5.36 -4.01 2.41
C PRO A 76 5.40 -4.56 0.98
N VAL A 77 4.32 -5.21 0.57
CA VAL A 77 4.05 -5.60 -0.80
C VAL A 77 3.00 -4.67 -1.36
N LEU A 78 3.36 -3.92 -2.39
CA LEU A 78 2.52 -2.93 -3.04
C LEU A 78 2.32 -3.29 -4.51
N GLY A 79 1.15 -3.00 -5.05
CA GLY A 79 0.89 -3.18 -6.47
C GLY A 79 0.42 -4.58 -6.85
N LEU A 80 -0.38 -5.23 -6.00
CA LEU A 80 -1.05 -6.48 -6.33
C LEU A 80 -2.23 -6.22 -7.30
N TYR A 81 -2.51 -7.20 -8.16
CA TYR A 81 -3.73 -7.21 -8.98
C TYR A 81 -4.89 -7.80 -8.19
N PRO A 82 -6.12 -7.32 -8.37
CA PRO A 82 -7.31 -7.93 -7.76
C PRO A 82 -7.69 -9.26 -8.43
N GLU A 83 -8.31 -10.17 -7.65
CA GLU A 83 -8.78 -11.48 -8.12
C GLU A 83 -7.68 -12.25 -8.88
N TYR A 84 -6.47 -12.31 -8.28
CA TYR A 84 -5.29 -12.79 -8.97
C TYR A 84 -4.32 -13.50 -8.02
N ASP A 85 -3.64 -14.52 -8.51
CA ASP A 85 -2.49 -15.17 -7.84
C ASP A 85 -1.21 -14.40 -8.21
N ASN A 86 -0.92 -13.38 -7.41
CA ASN A 86 0.23 -12.51 -7.63
C ASN A 86 1.53 -13.23 -7.25
N THR A 87 2.53 -13.17 -8.12
CA THR A 87 3.88 -13.66 -7.79
C THR A 87 4.70 -12.51 -7.21
N VAL A 88 5.25 -12.72 -6.02
CA VAL A 88 6.20 -11.82 -5.36
C VAL A 88 7.54 -12.54 -5.23
N VAL A 89 8.57 -12.01 -5.86
CA VAL A 89 9.93 -12.55 -5.76
C VAL A 89 10.64 -11.89 -4.59
N ILE A 90 11.12 -12.68 -3.64
CA ILE A 90 11.99 -12.25 -2.55
C ILE A 90 13.42 -12.57 -2.95
N MET A 91 14.29 -11.59 -3.08
CA MET A 91 15.70 -11.77 -3.41
C MET A 91 16.59 -11.28 -2.28
N LEU A 92 17.43 -12.17 -1.76
CA LEU A 92 18.42 -11.90 -0.71
C LEU A 92 19.70 -11.27 -1.30
N GLU A 93 20.57 -10.70 -0.45
CA GLU A 93 21.83 -10.06 -0.89
C GLU A 93 22.77 -11.00 -1.65
N ASP A 94 22.75 -12.29 -1.36
CA ASP A 94 23.59 -13.29 -2.03
C ASP A 94 23.04 -13.71 -3.42
N GLY A 95 21.90 -13.17 -3.84
CA GLY A 95 21.23 -13.48 -5.09
C GLY A 95 20.27 -14.68 -5.01
N THR A 96 20.13 -15.32 -3.85
CA THR A 96 19.12 -16.35 -3.62
C THR A 96 17.73 -15.73 -3.75
N ALA A 97 16.85 -16.36 -4.53
CA ALA A 97 15.51 -15.84 -4.76
C ALA A 97 14.44 -16.91 -4.50
N TYR A 98 13.32 -16.47 -3.98
CA TYR A 98 12.14 -17.30 -3.68
C TYR A 98 10.89 -16.64 -4.25
N ASP A 99 10.05 -17.43 -4.89
CA ASP A 99 8.74 -17.01 -5.39
C ASP A 99 7.67 -17.29 -4.35
N VAL A 100 6.93 -16.25 -3.97
CA VAL A 100 5.82 -16.32 -3.04
C VAL A 100 4.53 -15.95 -3.78
N THR A 101 3.52 -16.81 -3.71
CA THR A 101 2.20 -16.50 -4.25
C THR A 101 1.37 -15.73 -3.21
N VAL A 102 0.88 -14.58 -3.62
CA VAL A 102 -0.03 -13.74 -2.82
C VAL A 102 -1.37 -13.66 -3.55
N THR A 103 -2.34 -14.45 -3.09
CA THR A 103 -3.68 -14.46 -3.67
C THR A 103 -4.51 -13.31 -3.12
N THR A 104 -5.11 -12.54 -4.03
CA THR A 104 -6.03 -11.45 -3.70
C THR A 104 -7.46 -11.81 -4.10
N GLU A 105 -8.41 -11.33 -3.35
CA GLU A 105 -9.82 -11.51 -3.65
C GLU A 105 -10.33 -10.47 -4.66
N LYS A 106 -11.53 -10.71 -5.16
CA LYS A 106 -12.27 -9.76 -5.97
C LYS A 106 -12.61 -8.52 -5.14
N ILE A 107 -12.45 -7.35 -5.75
CA ILE A 107 -12.89 -6.09 -5.17
C ILE A 107 -14.29 -5.77 -5.70
N GLU A 108 -15.28 -5.70 -4.82
CA GLU A 108 -16.66 -5.47 -5.23
C GLU A 108 -16.92 -4.02 -5.68
N ASN A 109 -16.30 -3.05 -5.01
CA ASN A 109 -16.43 -1.63 -5.33
C ASN A 109 -15.11 -1.13 -5.93
N MET A 110 -14.83 -1.57 -7.17
CA MET A 110 -13.66 -1.10 -7.89
C MET A 110 -13.70 0.43 -8.08
N PRO A 111 -12.54 1.10 -7.92
CA PRO A 111 -12.44 2.50 -8.27
C PRO A 111 -12.64 2.70 -9.79
N TYR A 112 -12.60 3.95 -10.23
CA TYR A 112 -12.76 4.26 -11.66
C TYR A 112 -11.85 3.43 -12.55
N GLN A 113 -12.38 2.97 -13.67
CA GLN A 113 -11.60 2.40 -14.75
C GLN A 113 -11.40 3.45 -15.84
N ALA A 114 -10.22 3.43 -16.48
CA ALA A 114 -9.93 4.35 -17.55
C ALA A 114 -10.70 3.94 -18.83
N ASP A 115 -11.46 4.87 -19.42
CA ASP A 115 -12.11 4.67 -20.71
C ASP A 115 -11.12 4.69 -21.89
N TYR A 116 -10.00 5.37 -21.69
CA TYR A 116 -8.95 5.52 -22.68
C TYR A 116 -7.57 5.61 -22.05
N ILE A 117 -6.63 4.86 -22.58
CA ILE A 117 -5.25 4.79 -22.08
C ILE A 117 -4.31 5.14 -23.23
N ASN A 118 -3.45 6.14 -23.01
CA ASN A 118 -2.40 6.53 -23.95
C ASN A 118 -1.11 6.83 -23.19
N THR A 119 -0.50 5.78 -22.67
CA THR A 119 0.76 5.86 -21.93
C THR A 119 1.55 4.56 -22.07
N THR A 120 2.79 4.56 -21.61
CA THR A 120 3.68 3.40 -21.53
C THR A 120 4.32 3.32 -20.14
N SER A 121 4.88 2.17 -19.79
CA SER A 121 5.61 2.01 -18.54
C SER A 121 6.79 2.99 -18.45
N ASP A 122 7.53 3.19 -19.55
CA ASP A 122 8.66 4.13 -19.59
C ASP A 122 8.21 5.57 -19.34
N TYR A 123 7.07 5.99 -19.93
CA TYR A 123 6.53 7.32 -19.72
C TYR A 123 6.11 7.55 -18.27
N MET A 124 5.58 6.52 -17.62
CA MET A 124 5.22 6.57 -16.19
C MET A 124 6.39 6.25 -15.26
N ASN A 125 7.59 6.01 -15.80
CA ASN A 125 8.77 5.62 -15.03
C ASN A 125 8.54 4.39 -14.13
N GLY A 126 7.76 3.41 -14.60
CA GLY A 126 7.40 2.21 -13.84
C GLY A 126 6.54 2.45 -12.59
N GLN A 127 5.95 3.65 -12.45
CA GLN A 127 5.18 4.03 -11.28
C GLN A 127 3.68 3.90 -11.50
N LEU A 128 2.91 4.03 -10.42
CA LEU A 128 1.45 4.09 -10.45
C LEU A 128 0.98 5.55 -10.52
N MET A 129 -0.11 5.76 -11.24
CA MET A 129 -0.87 7.01 -11.18
C MET A 129 -1.96 6.88 -10.11
N PHE A 130 -1.91 7.72 -9.09
CA PHE A 130 -2.91 7.76 -8.04
C PHE A 130 -4.02 8.76 -8.38
N VAL A 131 -5.26 8.33 -8.16
CA VAL A 131 -6.47 9.13 -8.35
C VAL A 131 -7.27 9.11 -7.05
N THR A 132 -7.49 10.29 -6.49
CA THR A 132 -8.33 10.50 -5.32
C THR A 132 -9.57 11.29 -5.72
N PRO A 133 -10.72 10.65 -5.88
CA PRO A 133 -11.93 11.34 -6.29
C PRO A 133 -12.52 12.16 -5.15
N ALA A 134 -13.24 13.22 -5.50
CA ALA A 134 -14.18 13.86 -4.62
C ALA A 134 -15.57 13.21 -4.82
N GLY A 135 -16.25 12.82 -3.75
CA GLY A 135 -17.59 12.27 -3.81
C GLY A 135 -17.66 10.75 -3.57
N ASP A 136 -18.51 10.05 -4.32
CA ASP A 136 -18.89 8.66 -4.00
C ASP A 136 -17.90 7.58 -4.48
N SER A 137 -16.83 7.95 -5.14
CA SER A 137 -15.82 6.99 -5.57
C SER A 137 -14.67 6.87 -4.56
N LEU A 138 -13.87 5.83 -4.70
CA LEU A 138 -12.78 5.50 -3.80
C LEU A 138 -11.42 5.74 -4.47
N ALA A 139 -10.37 5.97 -3.67
CA ALA A 139 -9.03 6.21 -4.17
C ALA A 139 -8.45 4.96 -4.83
N GLY A 140 -7.77 5.12 -5.96
CA GLY A 140 -7.12 4.05 -6.70
C GLY A 140 -5.77 4.45 -7.25
N GLY A 141 -4.89 3.46 -7.43
CA GLY A 141 -3.60 3.60 -8.10
C GLY A 141 -3.53 2.65 -9.31
N TYR A 142 -3.13 3.18 -10.46
CA TYR A 142 -3.21 2.49 -11.74
C TYR A 142 -1.84 2.41 -12.39
N ASP A 143 -1.54 1.27 -13.01
CA ASP A 143 -0.35 1.13 -13.84
C ASP A 143 -0.56 1.68 -15.26
N TYR A 144 0.48 1.59 -16.08
CA TYR A 144 0.47 2.10 -17.46
C TYR A 144 -0.57 1.43 -18.38
N ARG A 145 -1.10 0.27 -17.98
CA ARG A 145 -2.19 -0.42 -18.69
C ARG A 145 -3.58 -0.07 -18.19
N GLY A 146 -3.65 0.77 -17.13
CA GLY A 146 -4.88 1.11 -16.43
C GLY A 146 -5.38 0.01 -15.50
N ASP A 147 -4.58 -1.02 -15.24
CA ASP A 147 -4.91 -2.01 -14.22
C ASP A 147 -4.82 -1.35 -12.83
N CYS A 148 -5.84 -1.55 -12.00
CA CYS A 148 -5.82 -1.09 -10.62
C CYS A 148 -4.86 -1.97 -9.81
N ARG A 149 -3.84 -1.32 -9.24
CA ARG A 149 -2.75 -1.95 -8.46
C ARG A 149 -2.70 -1.49 -7.01
N TRP A 150 -3.54 -0.57 -6.63
CA TRP A 150 -3.67 -0.02 -5.28
C TRP A 150 -5.08 0.54 -5.11
N HIS A 151 -5.71 0.35 -3.95
CA HIS A 151 -7.09 0.77 -3.75
C HIS A 151 -7.44 0.90 -2.27
N LEU A 152 -8.01 2.04 -1.88
CA LEU A 152 -8.61 2.22 -0.56
C LEU A 152 -10.10 1.86 -0.59
N VAL A 153 -10.52 0.95 0.29
CA VAL A 153 -11.93 0.49 0.38
C VAL A 153 -12.79 1.38 1.27
N GLU A 154 -12.20 2.39 1.90
CA GLU A 154 -12.89 3.38 2.72
C GLU A 154 -12.80 4.77 2.06
N PRO A 155 -13.75 5.67 2.32
CA PRO A 155 -13.84 6.97 1.67
C PRO A 155 -12.83 7.98 2.23
N PHE A 156 -11.54 7.67 2.11
CA PHE A 156 -10.49 8.68 2.22
C PHE A 156 -10.56 9.57 1.00
N ILE A 157 -10.80 10.84 1.20
CA ILE A 157 -11.15 11.78 0.12
C ILE A 157 -10.22 12.97 0.06
N PHE A 158 -10.36 13.73 -1.03
CA PHE A 158 -9.59 14.90 -1.39
C PHE A 158 -8.14 14.60 -1.72
N ASP A 159 -7.26 15.54 -1.50
CA ASP A 159 -5.90 15.52 -1.96
C ASP A 159 -5.08 14.43 -1.25
N MET A 160 -4.29 13.69 -2.01
CA MET A 160 -3.32 12.74 -1.50
C MET A 160 -1.92 13.24 -1.82
N LYS A 161 -1.15 13.56 -0.81
CA LYS A 161 0.22 14.09 -0.97
C LYS A 161 1.25 13.23 -0.26
N PRO A 162 2.42 13.04 -0.88
CA PRO A 162 3.54 12.44 -0.18
C PRO A 162 4.03 13.37 0.94
N ALA A 163 4.30 12.80 2.10
CA ALA A 163 4.97 13.44 3.22
C ALA A 163 6.47 13.18 3.18
N ALA A 164 7.28 14.06 3.78
CA ALA A 164 8.74 13.97 3.80
C ALA A 164 9.27 12.67 4.43
N ASN A 165 8.50 12.05 5.32
CA ASN A 165 8.83 10.79 5.98
C ASN A 165 8.48 9.52 5.16
N GLY A 166 8.08 9.69 3.88
CA GLY A 166 7.71 8.59 2.98
C GLY A 166 6.28 8.08 3.15
N ARG A 167 5.47 8.71 4.00
CA ARG A 167 4.04 8.43 4.16
C ARG A 167 3.21 9.29 3.21
N ILE A 168 1.91 9.17 3.30
CA ILE A 168 0.95 10.01 2.57
C ILE A 168 0.05 10.76 3.56
N LEU A 169 -0.31 11.96 3.17
CA LEU A 169 -1.37 12.77 3.80
C LEU A 169 -2.60 12.68 2.91
N ILE A 170 -3.75 12.32 3.48
CA ILE A 170 -5.02 12.20 2.78
C ILE A 170 -6.17 12.61 3.70
N GLY A 171 -7.24 13.17 3.17
CA GLY A 171 -8.42 13.51 3.95
C GLY A 171 -8.98 12.30 4.71
N SER A 172 -9.34 12.50 5.98
CA SER A 172 -9.87 11.45 6.85
C SER A 172 -11.16 10.83 6.29
N ASN A 173 -11.36 9.53 6.49
CA ASN A 173 -12.60 8.82 6.19
C ASN A 173 -13.77 9.17 7.14
N ARG A 174 -13.58 10.09 8.09
CA ARG A 174 -14.60 10.52 9.04
C ARG A 174 -15.30 11.78 8.58
N LEU A 175 -16.50 11.64 8.03
CA LEU A 175 -17.31 12.77 7.62
C LEU A 175 -17.89 13.48 8.84
N LEU A 176 -17.71 14.80 8.92
CA LEU A 176 -18.31 15.65 9.94
C LEU A 176 -19.65 16.21 9.49
N ASN A 177 -19.78 16.58 8.22
CA ASN A 177 -20.96 17.22 7.72
C ASN A 177 -21.14 16.93 6.19
N MET A 178 -22.39 16.92 5.78
CA MET A 178 -22.70 16.82 4.36
C MET A 178 -22.46 18.18 3.66
N PRO A 179 -22.02 18.19 2.40
CA PRO A 179 -21.79 17.01 1.58
C PRO A 179 -20.38 16.42 1.70
N TYR A 180 -19.33 17.14 2.19
CA TYR A 180 -17.93 16.70 1.94
C TYR A 180 -16.93 17.00 3.05
N TYR A 181 -17.29 17.62 4.16
CA TYR A 181 -16.30 17.98 5.19
C TYR A 181 -15.88 16.75 6.00
N THR A 182 -14.59 16.46 5.99
CA THR A 182 -14.02 15.42 6.86
C THR A 182 -13.53 15.99 8.20
N ALA A 183 -13.28 15.11 9.17
CA ALA A 183 -12.78 15.50 10.49
C ALA A 183 -11.38 16.13 10.45
N GLY A 184 -10.61 15.83 9.39
CA GLY A 184 -9.24 16.31 9.23
C GLY A 184 -8.46 15.52 8.18
N VAL A 185 -7.17 15.33 8.43
CA VAL A 185 -6.23 14.66 7.55
C VAL A 185 -5.63 13.45 8.26
N CYS A 186 -5.54 12.32 7.59
CA CYS A 186 -4.80 11.15 8.04
C CYS A 186 -3.39 11.14 7.45
N GLU A 187 -2.43 10.80 8.29
CA GLU A 187 -1.11 10.37 7.88
C GLU A 187 -1.08 8.85 7.89
N MET A 188 -0.87 8.23 6.73
CA MET A 188 -0.83 6.78 6.58
C MET A 188 0.30 6.34 5.63
N ASP A 189 0.67 5.07 5.67
CA ASP A 189 1.51 4.47 4.64
C ASP A 189 0.67 3.87 3.49
N LEU A 190 1.34 3.48 2.42
CA LEU A 190 0.66 2.91 1.25
C LEU A 190 0.07 1.51 1.51
N VAL A 191 0.42 0.84 2.62
CA VAL A 191 -0.21 -0.42 3.04
C VAL A 191 -1.55 -0.16 3.74
N GLY A 192 -1.79 1.09 4.14
CA GLY A 192 -3.03 1.52 4.79
C GLY A 192 -2.96 1.62 6.32
N LYS A 193 -1.76 1.57 6.91
CA LYS A 193 -1.58 1.84 8.34
C LYS A 193 -1.71 3.34 8.60
N ILE A 194 -2.68 3.69 9.45
CA ILE A 194 -2.87 5.06 9.91
C ILE A 194 -2.00 5.30 11.15
N TYR A 195 -1.11 6.28 11.05
CA TYR A 195 -0.21 6.69 12.14
C TYR A 195 -0.80 7.81 12.97
N THR A 196 -1.39 8.78 12.30
CA THR A 196 -1.94 9.98 12.94
C THR A 196 -3.18 10.46 12.21
N GLU A 197 -4.15 10.97 12.93
CA GLU A 197 -5.27 11.75 12.41
C GLU A 197 -5.18 13.17 12.98
N TYR A 198 -4.91 14.14 12.12
CA TYR A 198 -4.91 15.57 12.45
C TYR A 198 -6.33 16.09 12.37
N ARG A 199 -6.94 16.35 13.52
CA ARG A 199 -8.29 16.90 13.57
C ARG A 199 -8.27 18.42 13.37
N ILE A 200 -9.10 18.89 12.45
CA ILE A 200 -9.21 20.29 12.10
C ILE A 200 -10.55 20.83 12.60
N PRO A 201 -10.55 21.82 13.55
CA PRO A 201 -11.78 22.45 14.02
C PRO A 201 -12.58 23.04 12.86
N GLY A 202 -13.84 22.63 12.72
CA GLY A 202 -14.71 23.05 11.62
C GLY A 202 -14.63 22.14 10.36
N GLY A 203 -13.73 21.17 10.36
CA GLY A 203 -13.55 20.21 9.28
C GLY A 203 -12.48 20.60 8.28
N TYR A 204 -12.15 19.64 7.42
CA TYR A 204 -11.17 19.73 6.35
C TYR A 204 -11.86 19.60 5.00
N HIS A 205 -11.37 20.35 4.00
CA HIS A 205 -11.86 20.31 2.65
C HIS A 205 -10.76 20.72 1.65
N HIS A 206 -10.46 19.88 0.70
CA HIS A 206 -9.59 19.99 -0.45
C HIS A 206 -8.10 19.73 -0.20
N ASP A 207 -7.32 20.68 0.34
CA ASP A 207 -5.88 20.69 0.17
C ASP A 207 -5.12 20.80 1.51
N GLN A 208 -3.99 20.17 1.58
CA GLN A 208 -3.03 20.25 2.68
C GLN A 208 -1.62 20.42 2.15
N PHE A 209 -0.76 20.96 2.97
CA PHE A 209 0.65 21.14 2.67
C PHE A 209 1.49 20.90 3.93
N GLU A 210 2.50 20.03 3.83
CA GLU A 210 3.51 19.85 4.87
C GLU A 210 4.54 20.97 4.73
N MET A 211 4.78 21.70 5.82
CA MET A 211 5.78 22.78 5.84
C MET A 211 7.19 22.21 6.02
N GLU A 212 8.23 23.02 5.72
CA GLU A 212 9.63 22.58 5.82
C GLU A 212 10.05 22.18 7.26
N ASP A 213 9.34 22.67 8.24
CA ASP A 213 9.56 22.39 9.67
C ASP A 213 8.61 21.32 10.25
N GLY A 214 7.80 20.70 9.41
CA GLY A 214 6.87 19.62 9.77
C GLY A 214 5.46 20.05 10.16
#